data_ae873efc3ac8cab36eab63c3fcdfd7d3
#
_entry.id   ae873efc3ac8cab36eab63c3fcdfd7d3
#
_cell.length_a   1.000
_cell.length_b   1.000
_cell.length_c   1.000
_cell.angle_alpha   90.00
_cell.angle_beta   90.00
_cell.angle_gamma   90.00
#
_symmetry.space_group_name_H-M   'P 1'
#
loop_
_entity.id
_entity.type
_entity.pdbx_description
1 polymer ?
#
loop_
_entity_poly.entity_id
_entity_poly.type
_entity_poly.pdbx_seq_one_letter_code
_entity_poly.pdbx_strand_id
1 'polypeptide(L)'
;LNYAFLIDNRKCIGCHACSVACKVEHEVPLGVARTWVKYVEKGEFPETRRTFTVTRCNHCDDAPCVEICPTTALYRRNDGIVDFDGRRCIGCKACMQGCPYDALYIDPRTETAAKCNFCAHKVEVGLEPPCVTVCPTQAIVAGDLDDPRSTLAHLRGRIPLQVRKPEKGTRPKVYYIEADASALVPAAAPPPSDYMWAQAPQAMALAPTEEAGAPRRTYGVREQHRNSWGWKVSAYLWTKSIAAGAFLVPALLWLPRQPPPASASLAALFFLGLTGLLLIADLRQPRRFLWTLTRPQWRSWLTRGSYVIAAYGLMLGLSFLSALGLFALPRPAVVLTALLAAATALYTAFLFGQAKGRDLWQSSLLAPHLVVQALVAGAALFAPEWLRWLLPLNGLLVAGEVWGRHPTEDARRAAHLIQGDLRFTTGVLAVGHLLPLSLLWSSPGLAPLAGSLALFGLLLWEHLYVQAPQQVPNA
;
A
#
# COMPACT_ATOMS: atom_id res chain seq x y z
N LEU A 1 -15.87 26.28 -8.35
CA LEU A 1 -14.65 25.92 -9.08
C LEU A 1 -14.32 24.44 -8.87
N ASN A 2 -14.10 23.71 -9.94
CA ASN A 2 -13.79 22.30 -9.90
C ASN A 2 -12.85 21.93 -11.08
N TYR A 3 -11.56 22.14 -10.88
CA TYR A 3 -10.56 21.96 -11.93
C TYR A 3 -10.35 20.51 -12.33
N ALA A 4 -10.24 20.28 -13.64
CA ALA A 4 -10.00 19.00 -14.25
C ALA A 4 -9.09 19.09 -15.49
N PHE A 5 -8.51 17.96 -15.89
CA PHE A 5 -7.79 17.82 -17.17
C PHE A 5 -8.57 16.97 -18.14
N LEU A 6 -8.43 17.29 -19.43
CA LEU A 6 -8.86 16.48 -20.55
C LEU A 6 -7.65 16.21 -21.46
N ILE A 7 -7.48 14.97 -21.87
CA ILE A 7 -6.39 14.54 -22.74
C ILE A 7 -7.00 13.92 -23.99
N ASP A 8 -6.80 14.58 -25.14
CA ASP A 8 -7.23 14.06 -26.43
C ASP A 8 -6.14 13.17 -27.04
N ASN A 9 -6.32 11.86 -26.92
CA ASN A 9 -5.34 10.88 -27.39
C ASN A 9 -5.19 10.86 -28.91
N ARG A 10 -6.16 11.38 -29.67
CA ARG A 10 -6.09 11.52 -31.16
C ARG A 10 -5.02 12.53 -31.54
N LYS A 11 -4.79 13.54 -30.69
CA LYS A 11 -3.87 14.65 -30.96
C LYS A 11 -2.50 14.43 -30.29
N CYS A 12 -2.40 13.55 -29.30
CA CYS A 12 -1.14 13.32 -28.59
C CYS A 12 -0.12 12.63 -29.48
N ILE A 13 1.04 13.24 -29.67
CA ILE A 13 2.15 12.73 -30.51
C ILE A 13 3.31 12.16 -29.69
N GLY A 14 3.18 12.09 -28.36
CA GLY A 14 4.19 11.51 -27.48
C GLY A 14 5.47 12.34 -27.31
N CYS A 15 5.46 13.64 -27.60
CA CYS A 15 6.67 14.50 -27.67
C CYS A 15 7.32 14.81 -26.29
N HIS A 16 6.72 14.46 -25.16
CA HIS A 16 7.20 14.74 -23.80
C HIS A 16 7.32 16.23 -23.40
N ALA A 17 6.93 17.19 -24.24
CA ALA A 17 7.00 18.61 -23.87
C ALA A 17 6.30 18.90 -22.56
N CYS A 18 5.12 18.29 -22.31
CA CYS A 18 4.39 18.41 -21.04
C CYS A 18 5.16 17.88 -19.84
N SER A 19 5.95 16.82 -19.98
CA SER A 19 6.78 16.24 -18.93
C SER A 19 7.96 17.17 -18.58
N VAL A 20 8.61 17.71 -19.62
CA VAL A 20 9.75 18.62 -19.46
C VAL A 20 9.30 19.93 -18.84
N ALA A 21 8.24 20.54 -19.36
CA ALA A 21 7.68 21.79 -18.80
C ALA A 21 7.29 21.64 -17.31
N CYS A 22 6.67 20.50 -16.95
CA CYS A 22 6.34 20.23 -15.55
C CYS A 22 7.60 20.04 -14.68
N LYS A 23 8.67 19.43 -15.22
CA LYS A 23 9.95 19.31 -14.50
C LYS A 23 10.60 20.66 -14.26
N VAL A 24 10.62 21.53 -15.25
CA VAL A 24 11.19 22.88 -15.15
C VAL A 24 10.40 23.72 -14.16
N GLU A 25 9.08 23.76 -14.30
CA GLU A 25 8.20 24.60 -13.45
C GLU A 25 8.30 24.24 -11.97
N HIS A 26 8.45 22.98 -11.65
CA HIS A 26 8.42 22.48 -10.28
C HIS A 26 9.77 21.95 -9.80
N GLU A 27 10.84 22.19 -10.55
CA GLU A 27 12.19 21.68 -10.25
C GLU A 27 12.20 20.18 -9.88
N VAL A 28 11.41 19.39 -10.61
CA VAL A 28 11.24 17.96 -10.29
C VAL A 28 12.55 17.21 -10.55
N PRO A 29 13.13 16.52 -9.57
CA PRO A 29 14.41 15.82 -9.71
C PRO A 29 14.39 14.78 -10.82
N LEU A 30 15.59 14.41 -11.30
CA LEU A 30 15.75 13.26 -12.20
C LEU A 30 15.30 11.97 -11.51
N GLY A 31 14.81 11.03 -12.29
CA GLY A 31 14.32 9.74 -11.81
C GLY A 31 12.86 9.72 -11.32
N VAL A 32 12.25 10.88 -11.07
CA VAL A 32 10.84 11.01 -10.68
C VAL A 32 10.09 11.98 -11.60
N ALA A 33 8.77 11.87 -11.69
CA ALA A 33 7.96 12.72 -12.56
C ALA A 33 6.58 13.00 -11.95
N ARG A 34 6.04 14.22 -12.16
CA ARG A 34 4.65 14.59 -11.80
C ARG A 34 3.67 14.33 -12.92
N THR A 35 4.16 14.37 -14.16
CA THR A 35 3.42 14.00 -15.37
C THR A 35 4.38 13.30 -16.33
N TRP A 36 3.90 12.29 -17.05
CA TRP A 36 4.71 11.54 -18.00
C TRP A 36 3.84 11.01 -19.14
N VAL A 37 4.47 10.61 -20.22
CA VAL A 37 3.80 9.99 -21.37
C VAL A 37 4.16 8.51 -21.40
N LYS A 38 3.16 7.68 -21.57
CA LYS A 38 3.29 6.23 -21.76
C LYS A 38 3.10 5.89 -23.22
N TYR A 39 3.94 5.02 -23.77
CA TYR A 39 3.82 4.48 -25.13
C TYR A 39 3.38 3.02 -25.04
N VAL A 40 2.37 2.68 -25.80
CA VAL A 40 1.89 1.32 -25.97
C VAL A 40 1.87 0.99 -27.46
N GLU A 41 2.53 -0.09 -27.83
CA GLU A 41 2.50 -0.68 -29.17
C GLU A 41 1.64 -1.93 -29.17
N LYS A 42 0.92 -2.14 -30.27
CA LYS A 42 0.16 -3.35 -30.55
C LYS A 42 0.16 -3.64 -32.05
N GLY A 43 -0.08 -4.90 -32.38
CA GLY A 43 0.00 -5.40 -33.77
C GLY A 43 1.41 -5.84 -34.13
N GLU A 44 1.53 -6.48 -35.29
CA GLU A 44 2.77 -6.97 -35.87
C GLU A 44 3.13 -6.18 -37.11
N PHE A 45 4.46 -6.09 -37.37
CA PHE A 45 4.92 -5.44 -38.59
C PHE A 45 4.38 -6.19 -39.83
N PRO A 46 3.85 -5.47 -40.84
CA PRO A 46 3.84 -4.01 -40.99
C PRO A 46 2.66 -3.27 -40.35
N GLU A 47 1.70 -3.95 -39.74
CA GLU A 47 0.49 -3.37 -39.16
C GLU A 47 0.64 -2.99 -37.67
N THR A 48 1.75 -2.39 -37.33
CA THR A 48 2.02 -1.95 -35.96
C THR A 48 1.38 -0.59 -35.69
N ARG A 49 0.70 -0.46 -34.55
CA ARG A 49 0.12 0.80 -34.07
C ARG A 49 0.72 1.19 -32.72
N ARG A 50 1.19 2.45 -32.61
CA ARG A 50 1.67 3.04 -31.37
C ARG A 50 0.67 4.09 -30.86
N THR A 51 0.33 4.00 -29.59
CA THR A 51 -0.54 4.94 -28.89
C THR A 51 0.21 5.64 -27.77
N PHE A 52 -0.14 6.92 -27.52
CA PHE A 52 0.47 7.76 -26.50
C PHE A 52 -0.56 8.15 -25.46
N THR A 53 -0.22 8.06 -24.18
CA THR A 53 -1.15 8.44 -23.11
C THR A 53 -0.40 9.23 -22.03
N VAL A 54 -0.89 10.44 -21.77
CA VAL A 54 -0.36 11.29 -20.69
C VAL A 54 -0.96 10.83 -19.38
N THR A 55 -0.11 10.54 -18.41
CA THR A 55 -0.48 10.12 -17.05
C THR A 55 -0.02 11.13 -16.00
N ARG A 56 -0.84 11.33 -14.97
CA ARG A 56 -0.60 12.29 -13.87
C ARG A 56 -1.53 12.03 -12.70
N CYS A 57 -1.46 12.88 -11.66
CA CYS A 57 -2.46 12.90 -10.60
C CYS A 57 -3.87 13.18 -11.19
N ASN A 58 -4.84 12.38 -10.79
CA ASN A 58 -6.22 12.50 -11.26
C ASN A 58 -7.06 13.50 -10.47
N HIS A 59 -6.51 14.17 -9.45
CA HIS A 59 -7.23 15.13 -8.60
C HIS A 59 -8.62 14.66 -8.20
N CYS A 60 -8.68 13.40 -7.72
CA CYS A 60 -9.90 12.69 -7.41
C CYS A 60 -10.79 13.45 -6.43
N ASP A 61 -12.13 13.37 -6.61
CA ASP A 61 -13.06 13.91 -5.63
C ASP A 61 -13.04 13.10 -4.33
N ASP A 62 -13.02 11.76 -4.45
CA ASP A 62 -12.80 10.85 -3.35
C ASP A 62 -11.35 10.36 -3.40
N ALA A 63 -10.46 11.17 -2.83
CA ALA A 63 -9.01 10.96 -2.92
C ALA A 63 -8.48 10.04 -1.81
N PRO A 64 -8.16 8.75 -2.07
CA PRO A 64 -7.67 7.83 -1.05
C PRO A 64 -6.34 8.28 -0.43
N CYS A 65 -5.52 8.98 -1.20
CA CYS A 65 -4.25 9.53 -0.71
C CYS A 65 -4.43 10.63 0.33
N VAL A 66 -5.54 11.39 0.28
CA VAL A 66 -5.90 12.37 1.31
C VAL A 66 -6.42 11.67 2.56
N GLU A 67 -7.29 10.67 2.39
CA GLU A 67 -7.90 9.95 3.49
C GLU A 67 -6.86 9.18 4.34
N ILE A 68 -5.93 8.49 3.68
CA ILE A 68 -4.90 7.68 4.35
C ILE A 68 -3.79 8.52 5.00
N CYS A 69 -3.64 9.82 4.65
CA CYS A 69 -2.55 10.67 5.14
C CYS A 69 -2.71 10.95 6.64
N PRO A 70 -1.76 10.56 7.52
CA PRO A 70 -1.94 10.68 8.97
C PRO A 70 -1.82 12.13 9.50
N THR A 71 -1.17 13.03 8.76
CA THR A 71 -0.81 14.39 9.23
C THR A 71 -1.44 15.50 8.39
N THR A 72 -2.44 15.19 7.57
CA THR A 72 -3.08 16.16 6.63
C THR A 72 -2.07 16.85 5.70
N ALA A 73 -0.95 16.18 5.40
CA ALA A 73 0.02 16.67 4.43
C ALA A 73 -0.53 16.67 3.01
N LEU A 74 -1.49 15.78 2.72
CA LEU A 74 -2.30 15.77 1.51
C LEU A 74 -3.70 16.24 1.86
N TYR A 75 -4.25 17.14 1.05
CA TYR A 75 -5.56 17.73 1.29
C TYR A 75 -6.23 18.10 -0.02
N ARG A 76 -7.55 18.24 0.00
CA ARG A 76 -8.34 18.74 -1.11
C ARG A 76 -8.65 20.23 -0.86
N ARG A 77 -8.39 21.04 -1.86
CA ARG A 77 -8.71 22.48 -1.89
C ARG A 77 -10.19 22.69 -2.26
N ASN A 78 -10.69 23.91 -2.02
CA ASN A 78 -12.07 24.28 -2.36
C ASN A 78 -12.31 24.32 -3.89
N ASP A 79 -11.26 24.48 -4.68
CA ASP A 79 -11.28 24.46 -6.14
C ASP A 79 -11.19 23.02 -6.71
N GLY A 80 -11.30 22.01 -5.87
CA GLY A 80 -11.26 20.62 -6.23
C GLY A 80 -9.86 20.05 -6.50
N ILE A 81 -8.81 20.87 -6.44
CA ILE A 81 -7.43 20.41 -6.60
C ILE A 81 -7.03 19.62 -5.36
N VAL A 82 -6.48 18.42 -5.56
CA VAL A 82 -5.78 17.69 -4.48
C VAL A 82 -4.36 18.20 -4.43
N ASP A 83 -3.98 18.84 -3.31
CA ASP A 83 -2.68 19.46 -3.11
C ASP A 83 -1.89 18.80 -1.98
N PHE A 84 -0.66 19.25 -1.72
CA PHE A 84 0.21 18.71 -0.68
C PHE A 84 1.09 19.79 -0.02
N ASP A 85 1.34 19.60 1.29
CA ASP A 85 2.30 20.39 2.06
C ASP A 85 3.42 19.48 2.58
N GLY A 86 4.61 19.55 1.97
CA GLY A 86 5.78 18.78 2.36
C GLY A 86 6.26 19.06 3.79
N ARG A 87 5.94 20.25 4.35
CA ARG A 87 6.30 20.59 5.74
C ARG A 87 5.53 19.76 6.76
N ARG A 88 4.34 19.26 6.41
CA ARG A 88 3.51 18.36 7.24
C ARG A 88 3.80 16.89 7.00
N CYS A 89 4.52 16.55 5.93
CA CYS A 89 4.77 15.18 5.54
C CYS A 89 5.80 14.51 6.45
N ILE A 90 5.47 13.31 6.95
CA ILE A 90 6.37 12.45 7.72
C ILE A 90 7.08 11.40 6.87
N GLY A 91 6.78 11.32 5.57
CA GLY A 91 7.40 10.37 4.65
C GLY A 91 7.00 8.90 4.89
N CYS A 92 5.81 8.62 5.41
CA CYS A 92 5.33 7.27 5.69
C CYS A 92 4.94 6.46 4.44
N LYS A 93 4.90 7.08 3.26
CA LYS A 93 4.61 6.46 1.96
C LYS A 93 3.19 5.85 1.83
N ALA A 94 2.33 5.97 2.84
CA ALA A 94 0.97 5.41 2.82
C ALA A 94 0.13 5.95 1.65
N CYS A 95 0.28 7.24 1.32
CA CYS A 95 -0.42 7.87 0.19
C CYS A 95 -0.08 7.25 -1.16
N MET A 96 1.14 6.69 -1.31
CA MET A 96 1.56 5.98 -2.52
C MET A 96 0.82 4.65 -2.65
N GLN A 97 0.57 3.97 -1.54
CA GLN A 97 -0.24 2.74 -1.52
C GLN A 97 -1.74 3.04 -1.71
N GLY A 98 -2.20 4.19 -1.24
CA GLY A 98 -3.57 4.64 -1.43
C GLY A 98 -3.90 5.03 -2.86
N CYS A 99 -2.92 5.48 -3.65
CA CYS A 99 -3.16 5.97 -5.01
C CYS A 99 -3.25 4.83 -6.04
N PRO A 100 -4.39 4.63 -6.73
CA PRO A 100 -4.49 3.60 -7.77
C PRO A 100 -3.92 4.02 -9.12
N TYR A 101 -3.25 5.17 -9.22
CA TYR A 101 -2.73 5.75 -10.45
C TYR A 101 -1.22 5.95 -10.47
N ASP A 102 -0.51 5.52 -9.42
CA ASP A 102 0.92 5.75 -9.23
C ASP A 102 1.35 7.22 -9.41
N ALA A 103 0.51 8.15 -8.97
CA ALA A 103 0.71 9.58 -9.20
C ALA A 103 1.56 10.28 -8.15
N LEU A 104 1.95 9.60 -7.07
CA LEU A 104 2.77 10.15 -5.99
C LEU A 104 4.16 9.52 -5.99
N TYR A 105 5.14 10.28 -5.55
CA TYR A 105 6.50 9.83 -5.32
C TYR A 105 7.08 10.49 -4.06
N ILE A 106 8.17 9.95 -3.53
CA ILE A 106 8.96 10.64 -2.52
C ILE A 106 10.01 11.47 -3.25
N ASP A 107 10.00 12.77 -3.04
CA ASP A 107 11.00 13.67 -3.59
C ASP A 107 12.36 13.36 -2.94
N PRO A 108 13.39 12.97 -3.73
CA PRO A 108 14.68 12.56 -3.19
C PRO A 108 15.47 13.70 -2.51
N ARG A 109 15.10 14.98 -2.75
CA ARG A 109 15.73 16.13 -2.10
C ARG A 109 15.11 16.46 -0.76
N THR A 110 13.77 16.37 -0.67
CA THR A 110 13.02 16.77 0.54
C THR A 110 12.61 15.60 1.40
N GLU A 111 12.73 14.36 0.91
CA GLU A 111 12.29 13.11 1.55
C GLU A 111 10.80 13.18 1.95
N THR A 112 9.99 13.91 1.18
CA THR A 112 8.55 14.08 1.39
C THR A 112 7.76 13.68 0.15
N ALA A 113 6.49 13.31 0.34
CA ALA A 113 5.61 12.98 -0.78
C ALA A 113 5.34 14.20 -1.65
N ALA A 114 5.42 14.01 -2.97
CA ALA A 114 5.10 15.01 -3.97
C ALA A 114 4.29 14.40 -5.12
N LYS A 115 3.60 15.26 -5.87
CA LYS A 115 2.76 14.88 -7.02
C LYS A 115 2.40 16.10 -7.87
N CYS A 116 1.70 15.92 -8.98
CA CYS A 116 1.05 17.04 -9.68
C CYS A 116 0.07 17.76 -8.74
N ASN A 117 0.20 19.08 -8.62
CA ASN A 117 -0.68 19.97 -7.83
C ASN A 117 -1.50 20.89 -8.72
N PHE A 118 -1.70 20.54 -9.98
CA PHE A 118 -2.42 21.33 -10.98
C PHE A 118 -1.77 22.71 -11.28
N CYS A 119 -0.53 22.93 -10.86
CA CYS A 119 0.13 24.24 -10.87
C CYS A 119 -0.74 25.31 -10.20
N ALA A 120 -1.26 25.03 -9.01
CA ALA A 120 -2.21 25.88 -8.29
C ALA A 120 -1.78 27.34 -8.24
N HIS A 121 -0.47 27.62 -8.04
CA HIS A 121 0.12 28.97 -8.02
C HIS A 121 -0.06 29.75 -9.34
N LYS A 122 -0.23 29.07 -10.49
CA LYS A 122 -0.54 29.73 -11.77
C LYS A 122 -2.04 29.87 -11.97
N VAL A 123 -2.79 28.81 -11.67
CA VAL A 123 -4.25 28.82 -11.86
C VAL A 123 -4.92 29.86 -10.97
N GLU A 124 -4.41 30.10 -9.77
CA GLU A 124 -4.87 31.16 -8.85
C GLU A 124 -4.77 32.57 -9.43
N VAL A 125 -3.82 32.81 -10.33
CA VAL A 125 -3.65 34.12 -11.02
C VAL A 125 -4.18 34.11 -12.46
N GLY A 126 -5.00 33.11 -12.80
CA GLY A 126 -5.66 33.01 -14.12
C GLY A 126 -4.76 32.50 -15.24
N LEU A 127 -3.58 31.94 -14.93
CA LEU A 127 -2.68 31.35 -15.92
C LEU A 127 -2.90 29.84 -16.05
N GLU A 128 -2.69 29.33 -17.27
CA GLU A 128 -2.76 27.89 -17.51
C GLU A 128 -1.53 27.15 -16.98
N PRO A 129 -1.69 25.84 -16.62
CA PRO A 129 -0.55 24.99 -16.30
C PRO A 129 0.44 24.87 -17.47
N PRO A 130 1.77 24.94 -17.27
CA PRO A 130 2.76 24.87 -18.34
C PRO A 130 2.66 23.64 -19.25
N CYS A 131 2.19 22.52 -18.71
CA CYS A 131 1.96 21.31 -19.51
C CYS A 131 0.80 21.45 -20.52
N VAL A 132 -0.09 22.41 -20.34
CA VAL A 132 -1.16 22.78 -21.28
C VAL A 132 -0.58 23.71 -22.33
N THR A 133 0.03 24.83 -21.90
CA THR A 133 0.54 25.87 -22.81
C THR A 133 1.63 25.37 -23.75
N VAL A 134 2.49 24.43 -23.29
CA VAL A 134 3.58 23.90 -24.11
C VAL A 134 3.15 22.81 -25.09
N CYS A 135 1.91 22.31 -25.02
CA CYS A 135 1.45 21.19 -25.85
C CYS A 135 1.28 21.64 -27.31
N PRO A 136 2.13 21.19 -28.27
CA PRO A 136 2.13 21.73 -29.63
C PRO A 136 0.87 21.35 -30.40
N THR A 137 0.22 20.27 -30.02
CA THR A 137 -1.01 19.77 -30.68
C THR A 137 -2.27 20.09 -29.90
N GLN A 138 -2.15 20.81 -28.78
CA GLN A 138 -3.27 21.11 -27.88
C GLN A 138 -4.04 19.85 -27.44
N ALA A 139 -3.30 18.76 -27.23
CA ALA A 139 -3.88 17.50 -26.77
C ALA A 139 -4.28 17.53 -25.29
N ILE A 140 -3.75 18.47 -24.50
CA ILE A 140 -4.03 18.63 -23.07
C ILE A 140 -4.83 19.90 -22.87
N VAL A 141 -6.00 19.78 -22.26
CA VAL A 141 -6.87 20.88 -21.89
C VAL A 141 -7.04 20.87 -20.37
N ALA A 142 -6.93 22.04 -19.74
CA ALA A 142 -7.30 22.24 -18.32
C ALA A 142 -8.50 23.19 -18.28
N GLY A 143 -9.37 23.01 -17.29
CA GLY A 143 -10.52 23.90 -17.13
C GLY A 143 -11.33 23.61 -15.87
N ASP A 144 -12.23 24.52 -15.57
CA ASP A 144 -13.21 24.37 -14.51
C ASP A 144 -14.44 23.63 -15.04
N LEU A 145 -14.83 22.55 -14.35
CA LEU A 145 -16.04 21.77 -14.71
C LEU A 145 -17.34 22.50 -14.37
N ASP A 146 -17.28 23.46 -13.47
CA ASP A 146 -18.45 24.23 -13.01
C ASP A 146 -18.66 25.50 -13.85
N ASP A 147 -17.68 25.94 -14.64
CA ASP A 147 -17.86 27.04 -15.59
C ASP A 147 -18.39 26.51 -16.94
N PRO A 148 -19.65 26.79 -17.29
CA PRO A 148 -20.22 26.33 -18.57
C PRO A 148 -19.53 26.93 -19.80
N ARG A 149 -18.72 28.00 -19.65
CA ARG A 149 -17.93 28.59 -20.74
C ARG A 149 -16.59 27.90 -20.94
N SER A 150 -16.17 27.05 -20.02
CA SER A 150 -14.89 26.34 -20.14
C SER A 150 -14.93 25.34 -21.29
N THR A 151 -13.86 25.28 -22.08
CA THR A 151 -13.71 24.29 -23.17
C THR A 151 -13.91 22.86 -22.67
N LEU A 152 -13.44 22.59 -21.45
CA LEU A 152 -13.56 21.26 -20.85
C LEU A 152 -15.01 20.90 -20.53
N ALA A 153 -15.80 21.81 -19.97
CA ALA A 153 -17.23 21.61 -19.71
C ALA A 153 -18.01 21.36 -21.00
N HIS A 154 -17.72 22.13 -22.04
CA HIS A 154 -18.31 21.90 -23.36
C HIS A 154 -17.97 20.53 -23.96
N LEU A 155 -16.73 20.12 -23.92
CA LEU A 155 -16.30 18.82 -24.46
C LEU A 155 -16.91 17.67 -23.68
N ARG A 156 -16.99 17.77 -22.34
CA ARG A 156 -17.62 16.76 -21.49
C ARG A 156 -19.10 16.53 -21.81
N GLY A 157 -19.81 17.56 -22.22
CA GLY A 157 -21.23 17.45 -22.60
C GLY A 157 -21.47 16.90 -24.01
N ARG A 158 -20.44 16.81 -24.87
CA ARG A 158 -20.59 16.48 -26.29
C ARG A 158 -19.91 15.19 -26.73
N ILE A 159 -18.88 14.76 -26.02
CA ILE A 159 -18.02 13.64 -26.40
C ILE A 159 -18.00 12.61 -25.28
N PRO A 160 -18.10 11.31 -25.57
CA PRO A 160 -17.91 10.27 -24.55
C PRO A 160 -16.48 10.32 -24.02
N LEU A 161 -16.36 10.50 -22.70
CA LEU A 161 -15.08 10.59 -22.02
C LEU A 161 -14.77 9.31 -21.27
N GLN A 162 -13.52 8.90 -21.33
CA GLN A 162 -12.99 7.76 -20.58
C GLN A 162 -12.25 8.25 -19.34
N VAL A 163 -12.20 7.43 -18.33
CA VAL A 163 -11.37 7.64 -17.12
C VAL A 163 -10.59 6.37 -16.81
N ARG A 164 -9.50 6.51 -16.07
CA ARG A 164 -8.71 5.36 -15.61
C ARG A 164 -9.32 4.76 -14.35
N LYS A 165 -9.36 3.43 -14.27
CA LYS A 165 -9.78 2.65 -13.10
C LYS A 165 -11.07 3.17 -12.43
N PRO A 166 -12.20 3.26 -13.16
CA PRO A 166 -13.48 3.72 -12.61
C PRO A 166 -13.99 2.82 -11.48
N GLU A 167 -13.63 1.53 -11.50
CA GLU A 167 -13.97 0.53 -10.48
C GLU A 167 -13.41 0.86 -9.08
N LYS A 168 -12.43 1.76 -8.99
CA LYS A 168 -11.88 2.21 -7.69
C LYS A 168 -12.75 3.22 -6.96
N GLY A 169 -13.80 3.74 -7.60
CA GLY A 169 -14.75 4.67 -6.99
C GLY A 169 -14.14 6.02 -6.56
N THR A 170 -12.96 6.38 -7.06
CA THR A 170 -12.23 7.59 -6.64
C THR A 170 -12.75 8.88 -7.29
N ARG A 171 -13.67 8.79 -8.24
CA ARG A 171 -14.16 9.92 -9.07
C ARG A 171 -13.03 10.77 -9.63
N PRO A 172 -12.20 10.20 -10.55
CA PRO A 172 -11.04 10.88 -11.11
C PRO A 172 -11.47 12.04 -12.02
N LYS A 173 -10.66 13.10 -12.04
CA LYS A 173 -10.86 14.31 -12.87
C LYS A 173 -9.77 14.49 -13.94
N VAL A 174 -9.24 13.41 -14.44
CA VAL A 174 -8.50 13.36 -15.72
C VAL A 174 -9.30 12.52 -16.67
N TYR A 175 -9.78 13.17 -17.72
CA TYR A 175 -10.61 12.56 -18.76
C TYR A 175 -9.78 12.30 -20.01
N TYR A 176 -10.18 11.28 -20.77
CA TYR A 176 -9.51 10.89 -22.01
C TYR A 176 -10.52 10.82 -23.16
N ILE A 177 -10.13 11.30 -24.34
CA ILE A 177 -10.87 11.14 -25.58
C ILE A 177 -10.17 10.06 -26.41
N GLU A 178 -10.92 9.04 -26.83
CA GLU A 178 -10.47 7.95 -27.69
C GLU A 178 -9.11 7.34 -27.27
N ALA A 179 -8.93 7.14 -25.95
CA ALA A 179 -7.77 6.41 -25.47
C ALA A 179 -7.93 4.91 -25.72
N ASP A 180 -6.88 4.27 -26.19
CA ASP A 180 -6.86 2.82 -26.32
C ASP A 180 -6.95 2.16 -24.93
N ALA A 181 -7.78 1.13 -24.80
CA ALA A 181 -7.96 0.42 -23.53
C ALA A 181 -6.64 -0.10 -22.96
N SER A 182 -5.72 -0.59 -23.82
CA SER A 182 -4.40 -1.06 -23.40
C SER A 182 -3.52 0.06 -22.81
N ALA A 183 -3.78 1.31 -23.16
CA ALA A 183 -3.08 2.46 -22.60
C ALA A 183 -3.65 2.91 -21.24
N LEU A 184 -4.95 2.72 -21.01
CA LEU A 184 -5.62 3.10 -19.75
C LEU A 184 -5.51 2.02 -18.67
N VAL A 185 -5.45 0.74 -19.05
CA VAL A 185 -5.37 -0.41 -18.13
C VAL A 185 -3.92 -0.91 -18.06
N PRO A 186 -3.19 -0.69 -16.97
CA PRO A 186 -1.77 -1.06 -16.85
C PRO A 186 -1.50 -2.55 -17.06
N ALA A 187 -2.45 -3.38 -16.66
CA ALA A 187 -2.38 -4.82 -16.80
C ALA A 187 -2.44 -5.31 -18.27
N ALA A 188 -3.06 -4.53 -19.16
CA ALA A 188 -3.22 -4.91 -20.59
C ALA A 188 -1.96 -4.66 -21.43
N ALA A 189 -1.01 -3.86 -20.93
CA ALA A 189 0.24 -3.58 -21.62
C ALA A 189 1.41 -3.68 -20.61
N PRO A 190 1.95 -4.88 -20.37
CA PRO A 190 3.05 -5.07 -19.45
C PRO A 190 4.28 -4.29 -19.90
N PRO A 191 5.18 -3.92 -18.95
CA PRO A 191 6.44 -3.27 -19.31
C PRO A 191 7.29 -4.21 -20.15
N PRO A 192 8.15 -3.68 -21.05
CA PRO A 192 9.01 -4.49 -21.88
C PRO A 192 9.96 -5.32 -21.00
N SER A 193 10.19 -6.57 -21.41
CA SER A 193 11.19 -7.45 -20.82
C SER A 193 12.60 -6.97 -21.11
N ASP A 194 12.81 -6.32 -22.27
CA ASP A 194 14.11 -5.89 -22.75
C ASP A 194 14.28 -4.37 -22.79
N TYR A 195 15.48 -3.93 -22.48
CA TYR A 195 15.90 -2.54 -22.68
C TYR A 195 16.84 -2.46 -23.88
N MET A 196 16.48 -1.67 -24.86
CA MET A 196 17.31 -1.49 -26.08
C MET A 196 18.72 -0.91 -25.77
N TRP A 197 18.90 -0.25 -24.60
CA TRP A 197 20.11 0.49 -24.27
C TRP A 197 20.74 0.12 -22.94
N ALA A 198 20.20 -0.88 -22.22
CA ALA A 198 20.74 -1.29 -20.92
C ALA A 198 20.66 -2.81 -20.78
N GLN A 199 21.64 -3.38 -20.07
CA GLN A 199 21.58 -4.79 -19.68
C GLN A 199 20.28 -5.03 -18.89
N ALA A 200 19.52 -6.03 -19.30
CA ALA A 200 18.28 -6.40 -18.62
C ALA A 200 18.58 -6.76 -17.17
N PRO A 201 17.82 -6.23 -16.19
CA PRO A 201 17.88 -6.76 -14.84
C PRO A 201 17.51 -8.23 -14.85
N GLN A 202 18.16 -9.04 -14.01
CA GLN A 202 17.98 -10.50 -13.87
C GLN A 202 16.55 -11.01 -13.63
N ALA A 203 15.54 -10.15 -13.64
CA ALA A 203 14.12 -10.49 -13.50
C ALA A 203 13.43 -11.00 -14.79
N MET A 204 14.21 -11.34 -15.82
CA MET A 204 13.68 -11.77 -17.13
C MET A 204 13.07 -13.18 -17.18
N ALA A 205 13.12 -13.96 -16.10
CA ALA A 205 12.73 -15.37 -16.16
C ALA A 205 11.20 -15.66 -16.12
N LEU A 206 10.33 -14.65 -16.05
CA LEU A 206 8.89 -14.83 -15.90
C LEU A 206 8.03 -13.96 -16.85
N ALA A 207 8.55 -13.52 -17.97
CA ALA A 207 7.68 -12.96 -19.01
C ALA A 207 6.81 -14.12 -19.57
N PRO A 208 5.47 -14.02 -19.50
CA PRO A 208 4.61 -14.93 -20.27
C PRO A 208 5.03 -14.82 -21.73
N THR A 209 5.01 -15.94 -22.45
CA THR A 209 5.13 -15.96 -23.92
C THR A 209 4.17 -14.92 -24.46
N GLU A 210 4.70 -13.78 -24.95
CA GLU A 210 3.89 -12.71 -25.49
C GLU A 210 3.18 -13.27 -26.74
N GLU A 211 1.84 -13.24 -26.74
CA GLU A 211 1.07 -13.53 -27.92
C GLU A 211 1.47 -12.50 -29.00
N ALA A 212 1.74 -12.97 -30.21
CA ALA A 212 2.12 -12.13 -31.33
C ALA A 212 1.06 -11.00 -31.51
N GLY A 213 1.52 -9.76 -31.62
CA GLY A 213 0.64 -8.59 -31.77
C GLY A 213 -0.04 -8.09 -30.48
N ALA A 214 0.17 -8.74 -29.33
CA ALA A 214 -0.39 -8.28 -28.05
C ALA A 214 0.11 -6.87 -27.67
N PRO A 215 -0.71 -6.06 -26.97
CA PRO A 215 -0.31 -4.75 -26.51
C PRO A 215 0.89 -4.82 -25.57
N ARG A 216 1.94 -4.05 -25.84
CA ARG A 216 3.13 -3.93 -24.99
C ARG A 216 3.49 -2.49 -24.72
N ARG A 217 3.95 -2.19 -23.51
CA ARG A 217 4.44 -0.86 -23.17
C ARG A 217 5.89 -0.73 -23.60
N THR A 218 6.17 0.12 -24.57
CA THR A 218 7.54 0.35 -25.07
C THR A 218 8.26 1.50 -24.39
N TYR A 219 7.51 2.44 -23.79
CA TYR A 219 8.05 3.54 -23.01
C TYR A 219 7.13 3.92 -21.84
N GLY A 220 7.73 4.31 -20.74
CA GLY A 220 7.06 4.86 -19.57
C GLY A 220 8.09 5.21 -18.51
N VAL A 221 7.71 6.04 -17.55
CA VAL A 221 8.55 6.24 -16.38
C VAL A 221 8.62 4.91 -15.63
N ARG A 222 9.82 4.45 -15.31
CA ARG A 222 10.02 3.29 -14.45
C ARG A 222 9.23 3.55 -13.16
N GLU A 223 8.56 2.53 -12.70
CA GLU A 223 7.69 2.61 -11.52
C GLU A 223 8.41 3.30 -10.37
N GLN A 224 8.00 4.54 -10.10
CA GLN A 224 8.56 5.39 -9.04
C GLN A 224 8.32 4.81 -7.65
N HIS A 225 7.57 3.70 -7.59
CA HIS A 225 6.88 3.24 -6.40
C HIS A 225 7.17 1.78 -6.05
N ARG A 226 8.01 1.07 -6.81
CA ARG A 226 8.41 -0.30 -6.48
C ARG A 226 8.94 -0.35 -5.05
N ASN A 227 8.30 -1.19 -4.24
CA ASN A 227 8.71 -1.47 -2.87
C ASN A 227 8.83 -0.22 -1.99
N SER A 228 7.85 0.70 -2.08
CA SER A 228 7.79 1.86 -1.19
C SER A 228 7.68 1.45 0.28
N TRP A 229 6.99 0.33 0.57
CA TRP A 229 7.01 -0.37 1.85
C TRP A 229 7.89 -1.60 1.75
N GLY A 230 9.09 -1.55 2.36
CA GLY A 230 10.10 -2.58 2.30
C GLY A 230 10.02 -3.60 3.44
N TRP A 231 11.14 -4.32 3.68
CA TRP A 231 11.26 -5.32 4.72
C TRP A 231 10.94 -4.83 6.13
N LYS A 232 11.16 -3.53 6.44
CA LYS A 232 10.83 -2.92 7.73
C LYS A 232 9.34 -2.98 8.00
N VAL A 233 8.51 -2.82 6.96
CA VAL A 233 7.05 -2.92 7.07
C VAL A 233 6.65 -4.36 7.38
N SER A 234 7.21 -5.34 6.69
CA SER A 234 6.97 -6.76 6.97
C SER A 234 7.42 -7.13 8.40
N ALA A 235 8.58 -6.66 8.81
CA ALA A 235 9.12 -6.92 10.13
C ALA A 235 8.26 -6.31 11.26
N TYR A 236 7.74 -5.08 11.07
CA TYR A 236 6.86 -4.51 12.09
C TYR A 236 5.50 -5.23 12.17
N LEU A 237 4.97 -5.74 11.06
CA LEU A 237 3.75 -6.55 11.08
C LEU A 237 3.97 -7.83 11.91
N TRP A 238 5.07 -8.50 11.67
CA TRP A 238 5.47 -9.68 12.41
C TRP A 238 5.67 -9.40 13.91
N THR A 239 6.48 -8.38 14.27
CA THR A 239 6.72 -8.02 15.67
C THR A 239 5.45 -7.55 16.37
N LYS A 240 4.56 -6.85 15.66
CA LYS A 240 3.25 -6.44 16.16
C LYS A 240 2.36 -7.66 16.46
N SER A 241 2.34 -8.65 15.57
CA SER A 241 1.58 -9.89 15.77
C SER A 241 2.09 -10.65 17.00
N ILE A 242 3.42 -10.71 17.20
CA ILE A 242 4.02 -11.28 18.41
C ILE A 242 3.64 -10.47 19.65
N ALA A 243 3.76 -9.14 19.60
CA ALA A 243 3.41 -8.28 20.74
C ALA A 243 1.94 -8.44 21.17
N ALA A 244 1.03 -8.50 20.20
CA ALA A 244 -0.38 -8.71 20.47
C ALA A 244 -0.65 -10.12 21.02
N GLY A 245 -0.11 -11.15 20.37
CA GLY A 245 -0.32 -12.54 20.75
C GLY A 245 0.31 -12.93 22.09
N ALA A 246 1.49 -12.36 22.41
CA ALA A 246 2.21 -12.62 23.65
C ALA A 246 1.43 -12.21 24.91
N PHE A 247 0.52 -11.26 24.80
CA PHE A 247 -0.40 -10.92 25.89
C PHE A 247 -1.77 -11.60 25.73
N LEU A 248 -2.30 -11.64 24.50
CA LEU A 248 -3.64 -12.14 24.22
C LEU A 248 -3.81 -13.62 24.57
N VAL A 249 -2.85 -14.48 24.18
CA VAL A 249 -2.93 -15.93 24.44
C VAL A 249 -2.84 -16.21 25.95
N PRO A 250 -1.89 -15.68 26.72
CA PRO A 250 -1.90 -15.81 28.18
C PRO A 250 -3.17 -15.24 28.84
N ALA A 251 -3.68 -14.10 28.35
CA ALA A 251 -4.93 -13.56 28.88
C ALA A 251 -6.11 -14.52 28.68
N LEU A 252 -6.23 -15.17 27.53
CA LEU A 252 -7.27 -16.16 27.25
C LEU A 252 -7.13 -17.42 28.12
N LEU A 253 -5.91 -17.84 28.42
CA LEU A 253 -5.65 -19.03 29.22
C LEU A 253 -5.88 -18.82 30.72
N TRP A 254 -5.41 -17.69 31.25
CA TRP A 254 -5.31 -17.49 32.71
C TRP A 254 -6.32 -16.52 33.30
N LEU A 255 -6.87 -15.58 32.50
CA LEU A 255 -7.78 -14.54 32.99
C LEU A 255 -8.97 -15.06 33.86
N PRO A 256 -9.55 -16.26 33.60
CA PRO A 256 -10.60 -16.78 34.46
C PRO A 256 -10.14 -17.07 35.89
N ARG A 257 -8.85 -17.29 36.11
CA ARG A 257 -8.28 -17.73 37.41
C ARG A 257 -7.22 -16.79 37.97
N GLN A 258 -6.28 -16.33 37.10
CA GLN A 258 -5.11 -15.53 37.49
C GLN A 258 -4.81 -14.47 36.41
N PRO A 259 -4.12 -13.35 36.76
CA PRO A 259 -3.60 -12.43 35.77
C PRO A 259 -2.49 -13.09 34.92
N PRO A 260 -2.26 -12.62 33.67
CA PRO A 260 -1.15 -13.09 32.84
C PRO A 260 0.20 -12.93 33.56
N PRO A 261 1.16 -13.86 33.35
CA PRO A 261 2.46 -13.80 33.98
C PRO A 261 3.28 -12.58 33.52
N ALA A 262 4.21 -12.12 34.36
CA ALA A 262 5.09 -10.98 34.04
C ALA A 262 5.88 -11.19 32.74
N SER A 263 6.28 -12.42 32.42
CA SER A 263 6.97 -12.78 31.19
C SER A 263 6.13 -12.48 29.94
N ALA A 264 4.81 -12.64 29.99
CA ALA A 264 3.89 -12.33 28.88
C ALA A 264 3.85 -10.82 28.61
N SER A 265 3.70 -10.01 29.67
CA SER A 265 3.72 -8.55 29.55
C SER A 265 5.09 -8.03 29.10
N LEU A 266 6.19 -8.61 29.59
CA LEU A 266 7.55 -8.24 29.20
C LEU A 266 7.82 -8.56 27.73
N ALA A 267 7.47 -9.76 27.27
CA ALA A 267 7.61 -10.14 25.87
C ALA A 267 6.78 -9.23 24.95
N ALA A 268 5.52 -8.97 25.34
CA ALA A 268 4.64 -8.06 24.59
C ALA A 268 5.23 -6.63 24.52
N LEU A 269 5.74 -6.08 25.62
CA LEU A 269 6.39 -4.76 25.66
C LEU A 269 7.65 -4.71 24.78
N PHE A 270 8.49 -5.74 24.83
CA PHE A 270 9.70 -5.83 24.04
C PHE A 270 9.37 -5.79 22.54
N PHE A 271 8.47 -6.65 22.08
CA PHE A 271 8.09 -6.70 20.66
C PHE A 271 7.28 -5.47 20.22
N LEU A 272 6.49 -4.86 21.12
CA LEU A 272 5.79 -3.60 20.82
C LEU A 272 6.79 -2.44 20.69
N GLY A 273 7.80 -2.38 21.53
CA GLY A 273 8.90 -1.42 21.43
C GLY A 273 9.65 -1.56 20.11
N LEU A 274 9.98 -2.80 19.72
CA LEU A 274 10.62 -3.10 18.43
C LEU A 274 9.71 -2.71 17.26
N THR A 275 8.41 -2.95 17.35
CA THR A 275 7.40 -2.49 16.36
C THR A 275 7.45 -0.97 16.21
N GLY A 276 7.46 -0.22 17.30
CA GLY A 276 7.56 1.24 17.30
C GLY A 276 8.86 1.74 16.67
N LEU A 277 9.99 1.11 16.98
CA LEU A 277 11.29 1.43 16.39
C LEU A 277 11.31 1.19 14.88
N LEU A 278 10.78 0.05 14.41
CA LEU A 278 10.68 -0.27 12.97
C LEU A 278 9.77 0.72 12.24
N LEU A 279 8.63 1.09 12.82
CA LEU A 279 7.72 2.09 12.25
C LEU A 279 8.42 3.45 12.10
N ILE A 280 9.14 3.92 13.11
CA ILE A 280 9.88 5.18 13.06
C ILE A 280 11.03 5.10 12.04
N ALA A 281 11.75 3.97 12.01
CA ALA A 281 12.87 3.75 11.09
C ALA A 281 12.44 3.61 9.62
N ASP A 282 11.17 3.32 9.33
CA ASP A 282 10.64 3.29 7.96
C ASP A 282 10.24 4.68 7.45
N LEU A 283 10.05 5.66 8.33
CA LEU A 283 9.73 7.03 7.93
C LEU A 283 10.92 7.70 7.22
N ARG A 284 10.62 8.47 6.18
CA ARG A 284 11.64 9.33 5.54
C ARG A 284 11.94 10.59 6.34
N GLN A 285 11.01 10.99 7.23
CA GLN A 285 11.16 12.11 8.15
C GLN A 285 10.95 11.64 9.60
N PRO A 286 11.85 10.81 10.18
CA PRO A 286 11.64 10.16 11.48
C PRO A 286 11.49 11.16 12.64
N ARG A 287 12.13 12.35 12.55
CA ARG A 287 12.00 13.41 13.57
C ARG A 287 10.56 13.94 13.71
N ARG A 288 9.71 13.69 12.69
CA ARG A 288 8.32 14.16 12.66
C ARG A 288 7.32 13.07 13.12
N PHE A 289 7.77 11.93 13.63
CA PHE A 289 6.89 10.81 13.98
C PHE A 289 5.80 11.19 14.99
N LEU A 290 6.13 12.05 15.97
CA LEU A 290 5.16 12.55 16.95
C LEU A 290 3.99 13.32 16.35
N TRP A 291 4.09 13.80 15.11
CA TRP A 291 2.98 14.50 14.47
C TRP A 291 1.78 13.61 14.19
N THR A 292 1.97 12.30 14.14
CA THR A 292 0.84 11.35 14.08
C THR A 292 -0.05 11.43 15.32
N LEU A 293 0.52 11.82 16.46
CA LEU A 293 -0.19 11.99 17.73
C LEU A 293 -0.58 13.45 18.00
N THR A 294 0.29 14.43 17.66
CA THR A 294 0.05 15.84 17.96
C THR A 294 -0.74 16.59 16.89
N ARG A 295 -0.82 16.08 15.66
CA ARG A 295 -1.56 16.64 14.53
C ARG A 295 -2.38 15.56 13.80
N PRO A 296 -3.28 14.86 14.50
CA PRO A 296 -3.93 13.67 14.00
C PRO A 296 -4.92 13.96 12.88
N GLN A 297 -4.87 13.15 11.82
CA GLN A 297 -5.95 13.01 10.85
C GLN A 297 -6.79 11.78 11.22
N TRP A 298 -7.91 11.99 11.87
CA TRP A 298 -8.74 10.90 12.40
C TRP A 298 -9.36 9.98 11.35
N ARG A 299 -9.44 10.38 10.08
CA ARG A 299 -9.87 9.50 8.99
C ARG A 299 -8.81 8.44 8.65
N SER A 300 -7.54 8.70 8.94
CA SER A 300 -6.43 7.79 8.67
C SER A 300 -6.35 6.68 9.70
N TRP A 301 -6.38 5.43 9.26
CA TRP A 301 -6.13 4.28 10.12
C TRP A 301 -4.68 4.19 10.61
N LEU A 302 -3.74 4.82 9.93
CA LEU A 302 -2.37 4.95 10.44
C LEU A 302 -2.36 5.79 11.74
N THR A 303 -3.10 6.90 11.76
CA THR A 303 -3.29 7.71 12.97
C THR A 303 -3.99 6.92 14.07
N ARG A 304 -5.14 6.33 13.78
CA ARG A 304 -5.90 5.53 14.77
C ARG A 304 -5.04 4.41 15.34
N GLY A 305 -4.27 3.71 14.48
CA GLY A 305 -3.32 2.68 14.88
C GLY A 305 -2.24 3.18 15.83
N SER A 306 -1.71 4.40 15.62
CA SER A 306 -0.72 5.00 16.52
C SER A 306 -1.26 5.19 17.94
N TYR A 307 -2.51 5.64 18.07
CA TYR A 307 -3.16 5.77 19.37
C TYR A 307 -3.47 4.42 20.02
N VAL A 308 -3.91 3.42 19.24
CA VAL A 308 -4.14 2.05 19.74
C VAL A 308 -2.83 1.45 20.28
N ILE A 309 -1.73 1.57 19.52
CA ILE A 309 -0.40 1.09 19.93
C ILE A 309 0.06 1.80 21.22
N ALA A 310 -0.11 3.12 21.30
CA ALA A 310 0.27 3.90 22.47
C ALA A 310 -0.55 3.51 23.72
N ALA A 311 -1.87 3.37 23.57
CA ALA A 311 -2.74 2.93 24.65
C ALA A 311 -2.43 1.49 25.09
N TYR A 312 -2.15 0.59 24.13
CA TYR A 312 -1.74 -0.78 24.43
C TYR A 312 -0.42 -0.81 25.17
N GLY A 313 0.59 -0.04 24.75
CA GLY A 313 1.87 0.06 25.45
C GLY A 313 1.76 0.56 26.89
N LEU A 314 0.90 1.57 27.12
CA LEU A 314 0.61 2.07 28.47
C LEU A 314 -0.01 0.97 29.35
N MET A 315 -1.05 0.29 28.86
CA MET A 315 -1.74 -0.76 29.59
C MET A 315 -0.85 -1.99 29.84
N LEU A 316 0.02 -2.33 28.89
CA LEU A 316 1.04 -3.37 29.07
C LEU A 316 2.04 -3.00 30.17
N GLY A 317 2.50 -1.74 30.20
CA GLY A 317 3.37 -1.25 31.27
C GLY A 317 2.72 -1.39 32.65
N LEU A 318 1.46 -0.99 32.77
CA LEU A 318 0.69 -1.16 34.02
C LEU A 318 0.50 -2.65 34.39
N SER A 319 0.22 -3.51 33.40
CA SER A 319 0.08 -4.94 33.62
C SER A 319 1.39 -5.58 34.06
N PHE A 320 2.52 -5.15 33.50
CA PHE A 320 3.84 -5.62 33.92
C PHE A 320 4.18 -5.20 35.33
N LEU A 321 3.97 -3.93 35.71
CA LEU A 321 4.20 -3.43 37.05
C LEU A 321 3.31 -4.14 38.10
N SER A 322 2.05 -4.43 37.73
CA SER A 322 1.13 -5.22 38.54
C SER A 322 1.62 -6.65 38.73
N ALA A 323 2.16 -7.28 37.69
CA ALA A 323 2.71 -8.64 37.76
C ALA A 323 4.00 -8.72 38.61
N LEU A 324 4.71 -7.59 38.79
CA LEU A 324 5.83 -7.46 39.74
C LEU A 324 5.39 -7.21 41.19
N GLY A 325 4.06 -7.12 41.44
CA GLY A 325 3.51 -6.94 42.78
C GLY A 325 3.51 -5.51 43.31
N LEU A 326 3.81 -4.50 42.45
CA LEU A 326 3.82 -3.09 42.88
C LEU A 326 2.41 -2.57 43.21
N PHE A 327 1.38 -3.08 42.55
CA PHE A 327 -0.04 -2.83 42.83
C PHE A 327 -0.90 -3.91 42.17
N ALA A 328 -2.16 -4.02 42.59
CA ALA A 328 -3.10 -4.96 41.97
C ALA A 328 -3.88 -4.30 40.85
N LEU A 329 -3.71 -4.78 39.62
CA LEU A 329 -4.50 -4.31 38.48
C LEU A 329 -5.89 -4.99 38.50
N PRO A 330 -7.00 -4.24 38.47
CA PRO A 330 -8.34 -4.83 38.48
C PRO A 330 -8.61 -5.63 37.20
N ARG A 331 -9.39 -6.72 37.31
CA ARG A 331 -9.74 -7.59 36.15
C ARG A 331 -10.23 -6.84 34.92
N PRO A 332 -11.10 -5.83 35.01
CA PRO A 332 -11.54 -5.05 33.82
C PRO A 332 -10.36 -4.39 33.07
N ALA A 333 -9.33 -3.95 33.77
CA ALA A 333 -8.14 -3.36 33.14
C ALA A 333 -7.31 -4.42 32.40
N VAL A 334 -7.22 -5.65 32.90
CA VAL A 334 -6.56 -6.77 32.18
C VAL A 334 -7.37 -7.13 30.94
N VAL A 335 -8.70 -7.15 31.01
CA VAL A 335 -9.60 -7.36 29.85
C VAL A 335 -9.40 -6.23 28.83
N LEU A 336 -9.34 -4.98 29.28
CA LEU A 336 -9.07 -3.83 28.40
C LEU A 336 -7.71 -3.98 27.69
N THR A 337 -6.67 -4.44 28.41
CA THR A 337 -5.35 -4.70 27.81
C THR A 337 -5.44 -5.78 26.72
N ALA A 338 -6.20 -6.86 26.94
CA ALA A 338 -6.42 -7.91 25.94
C ALA A 338 -7.21 -7.40 24.73
N LEU A 339 -8.22 -6.54 24.93
CA LEU A 339 -8.94 -5.90 23.84
C LEU A 339 -8.04 -4.96 23.02
N LEU A 340 -7.16 -4.21 23.67
CA LEU A 340 -6.17 -3.36 22.99
C LEU A 340 -5.13 -4.20 22.24
N ALA A 341 -4.73 -5.37 22.76
CA ALA A 341 -3.90 -6.34 22.04
C ALA A 341 -4.58 -6.81 20.76
N ALA A 342 -5.84 -7.22 20.83
CA ALA A 342 -6.64 -7.62 19.67
C ALA A 342 -6.81 -6.46 18.67
N ALA A 343 -7.09 -5.25 19.15
CA ALA A 343 -7.18 -4.05 18.33
C ALA A 343 -5.84 -3.72 17.64
N THR A 344 -4.70 -3.95 18.35
CA THR A 344 -3.35 -3.77 17.79
C THR A 344 -3.06 -4.78 16.68
N ALA A 345 -3.52 -6.03 16.79
CA ALA A 345 -3.44 -6.98 15.69
C ALA A 345 -4.27 -6.52 14.48
N LEU A 346 -5.50 -6.06 14.74
CA LEU A 346 -6.55 -5.85 13.74
C LEU A 346 -6.44 -4.55 12.95
N TYR A 347 -5.96 -3.43 13.54
CA TYR A 347 -6.02 -2.11 12.89
C TYR A 347 -5.34 -2.06 11.52
N THR A 348 -4.33 -2.90 11.28
CA THR A 348 -3.60 -2.96 10.02
C THR A 348 -4.49 -3.44 8.86
N ALA A 349 -5.50 -4.29 9.12
CA ALA A 349 -6.47 -4.67 8.10
C ALA A 349 -7.22 -3.44 7.56
N PHE A 350 -7.61 -2.54 8.45
CA PHE A 350 -8.29 -1.31 8.07
C PHE A 350 -7.34 -0.31 7.39
N LEU A 351 -6.07 -0.25 7.82
CA LEU A 351 -5.04 0.55 7.14
C LEU A 351 -4.82 0.06 5.69
N PHE A 352 -4.72 -1.25 5.51
CA PHE A 352 -4.60 -1.86 4.19
C PHE A 352 -5.87 -1.67 3.36
N GLY A 353 -7.05 -1.68 3.99
CA GLY A 353 -8.32 -1.33 3.36
C GLY A 353 -8.38 0.10 2.80
N GLN A 354 -7.62 1.05 3.37
CA GLN A 354 -7.44 2.40 2.80
C GLN A 354 -6.43 2.46 1.66
N ALA A 355 -5.57 1.45 1.51
CA ALA A 355 -4.58 1.36 0.44
C ALA A 355 -5.22 0.91 -0.89
N LYS A 356 -6.14 1.73 -1.44
CA LYS A 356 -6.94 1.44 -2.65
C LYS A 356 -6.13 1.14 -3.90
N GLY A 357 -4.85 1.50 -3.92
CA GLY A 357 -3.94 1.15 -5.00
C GLY A 357 -3.46 -0.31 -4.98
N ARG A 358 -3.80 -1.11 -3.94
CA ARG A 358 -3.30 -2.48 -3.76
C ARG A 358 -4.47 -3.44 -3.51
N ASP A 359 -4.94 -4.09 -4.56
CA ASP A 359 -6.20 -4.85 -4.55
C ASP A 359 -6.17 -6.08 -3.66
N LEU A 360 -5.05 -6.81 -3.59
CA LEU A 360 -4.94 -7.97 -2.72
C LEU A 360 -5.14 -7.60 -1.24
N TRP A 361 -4.72 -6.40 -0.83
CA TRP A 361 -4.92 -5.92 0.54
C TRP A 361 -6.38 -5.52 0.86
N GLN A 362 -7.26 -5.51 -0.14
CA GLN A 362 -8.71 -5.28 0.05
C GLN A 362 -9.47 -6.57 0.39
N SER A 363 -8.75 -7.67 0.65
CA SER A 363 -9.35 -8.97 1.01
C SER A 363 -10.17 -8.88 2.30
N SER A 364 -11.36 -9.47 2.28
CA SER A 364 -12.21 -9.60 3.47
C SER A 364 -11.64 -10.60 4.49
N LEU A 365 -10.74 -11.47 4.06
CA LEU A 365 -10.07 -12.45 4.93
C LEU A 365 -8.95 -11.82 5.76
N LEU A 366 -8.44 -10.64 5.37
CA LEU A 366 -7.28 -10.04 6.03
C LEU A 366 -7.51 -9.76 7.52
N ALA A 367 -8.70 -9.28 7.89
CA ALA A 367 -9.00 -8.97 9.29
C ALA A 367 -8.97 -10.23 10.20
N PRO A 368 -9.72 -11.30 9.92
CA PRO A 368 -9.61 -12.54 10.70
C PRO A 368 -8.22 -13.18 10.60
N HIS A 369 -7.53 -13.07 9.45
CA HIS A 369 -6.19 -13.61 9.27
C HIS A 369 -5.19 -12.96 10.23
N LEU A 370 -5.14 -11.63 10.36
CA LEU A 370 -4.25 -10.93 11.30
C LEU A 370 -4.51 -11.30 12.76
N VAL A 371 -5.75 -11.57 13.13
CA VAL A 371 -6.08 -12.07 14.48
C VAL A 371 -5.52 -13.47 14.69
N VAL A 372 -5.73 -14.39 13.73
CA VAL A 372 -5.18 -15.76 13.81
C VAL A 372 -3.67 -15.74 13.83
N GLN A 373 -3.01 -14.89 13.05
CA GLN A 373 -1.56 -14.70 13.07
C GLN A 373 -1.05 -14.27 14.46
N ALA A 374 -1.75 -13.33 15.11
CA ALA A 374 -1.42 -12.95 16.47
C ALA A 374 -1.59 -14.11 17.47
N LEU A 375 -2.65 -14.90 17.32
CA LEU A 375 -2.85 -16.11 18.14
C LEU A 375 -1.76 -17.17 17.88
N VAL A 376 -1.39 -17.41 16.63
CA VAL A 376 -0.25 -18.30 16.27
C VAL A 376 1.03 -17.80 16.94
N ALA A 377 1.32 -16.50 16.84
CA ALA A 377 2.53 -15.92 17.41
C ALA A 377 2.56 -16.02 18.95
N GLY A 378 1.43 -15.76 19.62
CA GLY A 378 1.31 -15.92 21.06
C GLY A 378 1.37 -17.38 21.52
N ALA A 379 0.72 -18.27 20.76
CA ALA A 379 0.77 -19.71 21.05
C ALA A 379 2.18 -20.27 20.89
N ALA A 380 2.93 -19.83 19.89
CA ALA A 380 4.33 -20.24 19.72
C ALA A 380 5.21 -19.96 20.95
N LEU A 381 4.87 -18.93 21.74
CA LEU A 381 5.63 -18.55 22.91
C LEU A 381 5.09 -19.14 24.22
N PHE A 382 3.76 -19.24 24.38
CA PHE A 382 3.13 -19.50 25.68
C PHE A 382 2.19 -20.70 25.72
N ALA A 383 1.76 -21.23 24.58
CA ALA A 383 0.81 -22.34 24.49
C ALA A 383 1.03 -23.15 23.20
N PRO A 384 2.23 -23.75 23.01
CA PRO A 384 2.57 -24.38 21.72
C PRO A 384 1.63 -25.53 21.33
N GLU A 385 0.91 -26.13 22.28
CA GLU A 385 -0.13 -27.11 22.02
C GLU A 385 -1.30 -26.55 21.20
N TRP A 386 -1.60 -25.26 21.27
CA TRP A 386 -2.64 -24.61 20.46
C TRP A 386 -2.25 -24.51 18.98
N LEU A 387 -0.96 -24.56 18.66
CA LEU A 387 -0.48 -24.54 17.29
C LEU A 387 -1.02 -25.70 16.45
N ARG A 388 -1.36 -26.84 17.07
CA ARG A 388 -2.00 -27.98 16.37
C ARG A 388 -3.31 -27.59 15.67
N TRP A 389 -4.01 -26.60 16.20
CA TRP A 389 -5.28 -26.11 15.66
C TRP A 389 -5.12 -24.77 14.93
N LEU A 390 -4.28 -23.90 15.43
CA LEU A 390 -4.09 -22.57 14.87
C LEU A 390 -3.32 -22.61 13.54
N LEU A 391 -2.32 -23.48 13.37
CA LEU A 391 -1.59 -23.59 12.11
C LEU A 391 -2.45 -24.09 10.94
N PRO A 392 -3.29 -25.13 11.07
CA PRO A 392 -4.24 -25.48 10.02
C PRO A 392 -5.21 -24.34 9.68
N LEU A 393 -5.74 -23.65 10.70
CA LEU A 393 -6.62 -22.50 10.49
C LEU A 393 -5.89 -21.36 9.75
N ASN A 394 -4.67 -21.06 10.17
CA ASN A 394 -3.83 -20.06 9.49
C ASN A 394 -3.52 -20.46 8.05
N GLY A 395 -3.21 -21.73 7.81
CA GLY A 395 -2.99 -22.29 6.48
C GLY A 395 -4.22 -22.19 5.57
N LEU A 396 -5.42 -22.40 6.10
CA LEU A 396 -6.67 -22.20 5.36
C LEU A 396 -6.88 -20.74 4.98
N LEU A 397 -6.54 -19.78 5.86
CA LEU A 397 -6.62 -18.35 5.57
C LEU A 397 -5.58 -17.94 4.53
N VAL A 398 -4.33 -18.43 4.64
CA VAL A 398 -3.29 -18.27 3.61
C VAL A 398 -3.79 -18.82 2.26
N ALA A 399 -4.38 -20.02 2.26
CA ALA A 399 -4.93 -20.63 1.05
C ALA A 399 -6.06 -19.78 0.45
N GLY A 400 -6.94 -19.23 1.28
CA GLY A 400 -8.01 -18.33 0.87
C GLY A 400 -7.50 -17.02 0.25
N GLU A 401 -6.42 -16.45 0.82
CA GLU A 401 -5.77 -15.24 0.31
C GLU A 401 -5.05 -15.48 -1.03
N VAL A 402 -4.48 -16.67 -1.26
CA VAL A 402 -3.63 -16.95 -2.41
C VAL A 402 -4.40 -17.65 -3.53
N TRP A 403 -5.27 -18.62 -3.22
CA TRP A 403 -6.03 -19.42 -4.21
C TRP A 403 -7.53 -19.12 -4.22
N GLY A 404 -7.99 -18.20 -3.37
CA GLY A 404 -9.38 -17.78 -3.33
C GLY A 404 -9.82 -17.03 -4.59
N ARG A 405 -11.10 -16.68 -4.65
CA ARG A 405 -11.65 -15.86 -5.74
C ARG A 405 -11.22 -14.40 -5.56
N HIS A 406 -10.47 -13.87 -6.50
CA HIS A 406 -10.07 -12.46 -6.52
C HIS A 406 -10.99 -11.66 -7.44
N PRO A 407 -11.58 -10.55 -6.97
CA PRO A 407 -12.54 -9.78 -7.76
C PRO A 407 -11.91 -8.99 -8.90
N THR A 408 -10.60 -8.69 -8.80
CA THR A 408 -9.88 -7.89 -9.79
C THR A 408 -8.68 -8.62 -10.36
N GLU A 409 -8.29 -8.25 -11.59
CA GLU A 409 -7.09 -8.79 -12.25
C GLU A 409 -5.81 -8.44 -11.49
N ASP A 410 -5.72 -7.22 -10.91
CA ASP A 410 -4.56 -6.78 -10.13
C ASP A 410 -4.39 -7.65 -8.86
N ALA A 411 -5.49 -8.03 -8.19
CA ALA A 411 -5.44 -8.95 -7.05
C ALA A 411 -4.99 -10.36 -7.46
N ARG A 412 -5.50 -10.89 -8.58
CA ARG A 412 -5.07 -12.20 -9.13
C ARG A 412 -3.58 -12.23 -9.44
N ARG A 413 -3.08 -11.19 -10.11
CA ARG A 413 -1.65 -11.05 -10.44
C ARG A 413 -0.78 -11.02 -9.18
N ALA A 414 -1.18 -10.27 -8.16
CA ALA A 414 -0.48 -10.24 -6.89
C ALA A 414 -0.46 -11.63 -6.21
N ALA A 415 -1.56 -12.36 -6.23
CA ALA A 415 -1.64 -13.72 -5.70
C ALA A 415 -0.75 -14.69 -6.50
N HIS A 416 -0.72 -14.61 -7.83
CA HIS A 416 0.17 -15.41 -8.66
C HIS A 416 1.66 -15.14 -8.40
N LEU A 417 2.03 -13.89 -8.11
CA LEU A 417 3.40 -13.55 -7.70
C LEU A 417 3.79 -14.25 -6.39
N ILE A 418 2.85 -14.39 -5.44
CA ILE A 418 3.08 -15.16 -4.21
C ILE A 418 3.22 -16.64 -4.53
N GLN A 419 2.32 -17.21 -5.35
CA GLN A 419 2.33 -18.62 -5.73
C GLN A 419 3.63 -19.04 -6.41
N GLY A 420 4.17 -18.18 -7.28
CA GLY A 420 5.42 -18.44 -8.02
C GLY A 420 6.70 -18.25 -7.19
N ASP A 421 6.61 -17.71 -5.97
CA ASP A 421 7.78 -17.48 -5.12
C ASP A 421 8.15 -18.76 -4.35
N LEU A 422 9.38 -19.24 -4.53
CA LEU A 422 9.88 -20.44 -3.84
C LEU A 422 9.80 -20.29 -2.30
N ARG A 423 9.92 -19.06 -1.76
CA ARG A 423 9.80 -18.80 -0.32
C ARG A 423 8.40 -19.10 0.20
N PHE A 424 7.37 -18.99 -0.65
CA PHE A 424 6.01 -19.34 -0.28
C PHE A 424 5.87 -20.86 -0.07
N THR A 425 6.25 -21.68 -1.06
CA THR A 425 6.08 -23.13 -0.99
C THR A 425 7.02 -23.76 0.04
N THR A 426 8.29 -23.38 0.08
CA THR A 426 9.28 -23.96 1.00
C THR A 426 9.25 -23.29 2.38
N GLY A 427 9.26 -21.96 2.44
CA GLY A 427 9.37 -21.23 3.70
C GLY A 427 8.03 -21.14 4.44
N VAL A 428 6.96 -20.68 3.77
CA VAL A 428 5.67 -20.51 4.44
C VAL A 428 4.97 -21.84 4.64
N LEU A 429 4.74 -22.63 3.58
CA LEU A 429 3.96 -23.85 3.68
C LEU A 429 4.74 -25.01 4.31
N ALA A 430 5.93 -25.37 3.81
CA ALA A 430 6.67 -26.51 4.32
C ALA A 430 7.27 -26.21 5.70
N VAL A 431 8.08 -25.17 5.84
CA VAL A 431 8.80 -24.84 7.08
C VAL A 431 7.91 -24.18 8.12
N GLY A 432 6.99 -23.30 7.71
CA GLY A 432 6.14 -22.52 8.62
C GLY A 432 4.86 -23.22 9.08
N HIS A 433 4.38 -24.24 8.35
CA HIS A 433 3.14 -24.95 8.70
C HIS A 433 3.34 -26.46 8.83
N LEU A 434 3.78 -27.15 7.76
CA LEU A 434 3.82 -28.62 7.75
C LEU A 434 4.84 -29.19 8.75
N LEU A 435 6.07 -28.65 8.75
CA LEU A 435 7.12 -29.11 9.65
C LEU A 435 6.78 -28.86 11.14
N PRO A 436 6.32 -27.70 11.58
CA PRO A 436 5.88 -27.49 12.97
C PRO A 436 4.75 -28.45 13.37
N LEU A 437 3.77 -28.67 12.51
CA LEU A 437 2.69 -29.62 12.78
C LEU A 437 3.23 -31.05 12.97
N SER A 438 4.11 -31.52 12.08
CA SER A 438 4.71 -32.85 12.20
C SER A 438 5.51 -33.01 13.49
N LEU A 439 6.28 -32.00 13.90
CA LEU A 439 7.04 -32.00 15.16
C LEU A 439 6.13 -32.08 16.39
N LEU A 440 5.03 -31.31 16.40
CA LEU A 440 4.08 -31.29 17.52
C LEU A 440 3.31 -32.63 17.66
N TRP A 441 3.12 -33.37 16.56
CA TRP A 441 2.48 -34.68 16.59
C TRP A 441 3.46 -35.82 16.95
N SER A 442 4.73 -35.69 16.54
CA SER A 442 5.75 -36.73 16.79
C SER A 442 6.36 -36.66 18.19
N SER A 443 6.61 -35.46 18.71
CA SER A 443 7.27 -35.27 20.01
C SER A 443 6.91 -33.94 20.68
N PRO A 444 6.18 -33.95 21.82
CA PRO A 444 5.87 -32.74 22.59
C PRO A 444 7.12 -31.95 23.06
N GLY A 445 8.26 -32.63 23.24
CA GLY A 445 9.53 -31.99 23.63
C GLY A 445 10.10 -31.04 22.56
N LEU A 446 9.66 -31.16 21.30
CA LEU A 446 10.07 -30.30 20.19
C LEU A 446 9.15 -29.07 20.00
N ALA A 447 8.23 -28.83 20.92
CA ALA A 447 7.29 -27.70 20.84
C ALA A 447 7.96 -26.32 20.72
N PRO A 448 9.07 -26.00 21.39
CA PRO A 448 9.76 -24.73 21.20
C PRO A 448 10.35 -24.56 19.79
N LEU A 449 10.86 -25.65 19.21
CA LEU A 449 11.35 -25.67 17.83
C LEU A 449 10.19 -25.45 16.84
N ALA A 450 9.07 -26.14 17.04
CA ALA A 450 7.87 -25.96 16.24
C ALA A 450 7.36 -24.52 16.30
N GLY A 451 7.34 -23.89 17.49
CA GLY A 451 6.98 -22.48 17.67
C GLY A 451 7.92 -21.55 16.90
N SER A 452 9.24 -21.78 16.98
CA SER A 452 10.24 -20.97 16.27
C SER A 452 10.07 -21.07 14.73
N LEU A 453 9.82 -22.25 14.21
CA LEU A 453 9.57 -22.48 12.78
C LEU A 453 8.26 -21.82 12.31
N ALA A 454 7.20 -21.90 13.13
CA ALA A 454 5.94 -21.21 12.84
C ALA A 454 6.13 -19.68 12.79
N LEU A 455 6.87 -19.09 13.71
CA LEU A 455 7.22 -17.66 13.71
C LEU A 455 8.03 -17.27 12.48
N PHE A 456 8.98 -18.10 12.06
CA PHE A 456 9.75 -17.86 10.84
C PHE A 456 8.87 -17.92 9.58
N GLY A 457 7.98 -18.91 9.48
CA GLY A 457 7.00 -19.00 8.40
C GLY A 457 6.08 -17.76 8.34
N LEU A 458 5.65 -17.28 9.51
CA LEU A 458 4.83 -16.07 9.61
C LEU A 458 5.59 -14.83 9.12
N LEU A 459 6.88 -14.67 9.44
CA LEU A 459 7.71 -13.57 8.93
C LEU A 459 7.81 -13.59 7.39
N LEU A 460 8.03 -14.77 6.82
CA LEU A 460 8.09 -14.93 5.36
C LEU A 460 6.75 -14.61 4.71
N TRP A 461 5.63 -15.06 5.30
CA TRP A 461 4.30 -14.72 4.81
C TRP A 461 4.06 -13.22 4.80
N GLU A 462 4.30 -12.53 5.93
CA GLU A 462 4.16 -11.07 6.01
C GLU A 462 5.03 -10.36 4.97
N HIS A 463 6.23 -10.86 4.71
CA HIS A 463 7.10 -10.29 3.69
C HIS A 463 6.51 -10.44 2.29
N LEU A 464 6.06 -11.62 1.91
CA LEU A 464 5.46 -11.89 0.60
C LEU A 464 4.17 -11.10 0.41
N TYR A 465 3.30 -11.09 1.42
CA TYR A 465 2.02 -10.39 1.39
C TYR A 465 2.16 -8.87 1.25
N VAL A 466 3.20 -8.29 1.86
CA VAL A 466 3.52 -6.86 1.70
C VAL A 466 4.15 -6.57 0.34
N GLN A 467 5.04 -7.43 -0.18
CA GLN A 467 5.81 -7.14 -1.38
C GLN A 467 5.05 -7.40 -2.69
N ALA A 468 4.33 -8.52 -2.80
CA ALA A 468 3.72 -8.93 -4.06
C ALA A 468 2.70 -7.91 -4.62
N PRO A 469 1.77 -7.34 -3.85
CA PRO A 469 0.84 -6.34 -4.38
C PRO A 469 1.51 -5.06 -4.87
N GLN A 470 2.69 -4.71 -4.34
CA GLN A 470 3.45 -3.55 -4.76
C GLN A 470 4.17 -3.75 -6.10
N GLN A 471 4.34 -4.99 -6.54
CA GLN A 471 4.92 -5.31 -7.84
C GLN A 471 3.92 -5.20 -9.00
N VAL A 472 2.62 -5.19 -8.69
CA VAL A 472 1.56 -4.98 -9.70
C VAL A 472 1.50 -3.49 -10.06
N PRO A 473 1.71 -3.12 -11.35
CA PRO A 473 1.75 -1.73 -11.77
C PRO A 473 0.37 -1.08 -11.73
N ASN A 474 0.32 0.19 -11.34
CA ASN A 474 -0.90 1.02 -11.36
C ASN A 474 -0.90 2.07 -12.49
N ALA A 475 0.25 2.26 -13.19
CA ALA A 475 0.37 3.23 -14.27
C ALA A 475 0.88 2.61 -15.59
#